data_ce11df2b8185a0a64ebeee287d4acf38
#
_entry.id   ce11df2b8185a0a64ebeee287d4acf38
#
_cell.length_a   1.000
_cell.length_b   1.000
_cell.length_c   1.000
_cell.angle_alpha   90.00
_cell.angle_beta   90.00
_cell.angle_gamma   90.00
#
_symmetry.space_group_name_H-M   'P 1'
#
loop_
_entity.id
_entity.type
_entity.pdbx_description
1 polymer ?
#
loop_
_entity_poly.entity_id
_entity_poly.type
_entity_poly.pdbx_seq_one_letter_code
_entity_poly.pdbx_strand_id
1 'polypeptide(L)'
;TGPSVPNMGRNILSEAVGTFVLVFAIKGIGQVSGIAPGVDKLLVFGIIVSIGMSLGGLTGYAINPARDLGPRLAHAVLPIKGKGDSNWGYAPVVIIGPVVGAVAAVLLYQAIPWM
;
A
#
# COMPACT_ATOMS: atom_id res chain seq x y z
N THR A 1 -4.51 2.14 9.50
CA THR A 1 -3.57 3.26 9.31
C THR A 1 -4.27 4.60 9.50
N GLY A 2 -3.52 5.66 9.57
CA GLY A 2 -4.05 7.02 9.75
C GLY A 2 -3.06 8.07 9.29
N PRO A 3 -3.53 9.31 9.04
CA PRO A 3 -2.68 10.38 8.59
C PRO A 3 -1.88 11.00 9.74
N SER A 4 -0.60 11.32 9.49
CA SER A 4 0.19 12.18 10.38
C SER A 4 -0.29 13.62 10.31
N VAL A 5 -0.72 14.07 9.13
CA VAL A 5 -1.29 15.39 8.90
C VAL A 5 -2.62 15.23 8.15
N PRO A 6 -3.72 15.83 8.63
CA PRO A 6 -5.02 15.72 8.00
C PRO A 6 -5.07 16.53 6.69
N ASN A 7 -4.74 15.88 5.58
CA ASN A 7 -4.87 16.44 4.23
C ASN A 7 -5.19 15.30 3.26
N MET A 8 -6.45 15.17 2.89
CA MET A 8 -6.95 14.04 2.10
C MET A 8 -6.20 13.90 0.77
N GLY A 9 -6.01 14.96 0.02
CA GLY A 9 -5.34 14.93 -1.29
C GLY A 9 -3.88 14.46 -1.18
N ARG A 10 -3.13 15.02 -0.23
CA ARG A 10 -1.74 14.60 0.01
C ARG A 10 -1.63 13.16 0.49
N ASN A 11 -2.55 12.73 1.33
CA ASN A 11 -2.56 11.38 1.86
C ASN A 11 -2.93 10.36 0.76
N ILE A 12 -3.88 10.68 -0.12
CA ILE A 12 -4.19 9.87 -1.32
C ILE A 12 -2.94 9.77 -2.22
N LEU A 13 -2.25 10.89 -2.47
CA LEU A 13 -1.02 10.89 -3.27
C LEU A 13 0.06 10.01 -2.63
N SER A 14 0.27 10.11 -1.32
CA SER A 14 1.26 9.30 -0.59
C SER A 14 0.95 7.81 -0.71
N GLU A 15 -0.30 7.42 -0.52
CA GLU A 15 -0.73 6.02 -0.66
C GLU A 15 -0.62 5.55 -2.12
N ALA A 16 -0.92 6.40 -3.09
CA ALA A 16 -0.76 6.10 -4.51
C ALA A 16 0.72 5.87 -4.88
N VAL A 17 1.63 6.72 -4.40
CA VAL A 17 3.07 6.57 -4.64
C VAL A 17 3.60 5.28 -4.01
N GLY A 18 3.26 5.01 -2.75
CA GLY A 18 3.68 3.78 -2.07
C GLY A 18 3.18 2.52 -2.77
N THR A 19 1.91 2.52 -3.19
CA THR A 19 1.33 1.38 -3.91
C THR A 19 1.89 1.25 -5.33
N PHE A 20 2.15 2.37 -6.00
CA PHE A 20 2.82 2.37 -7.30
C PHE A 20 4.17 1.65 -7.21
N VAL A 21 5.01 2.03 -6.25
CA VAL A 21 6.32 1.38 -6.01
C VAL A 21 6.15 -0.11 -5.77
N LEU A 22 5.20 -0.49 -4.90
CA LEU A 22 4.94 -1.89 -4.58
C LEU A 22 4.55 -2.70 -5.82
N VAL A 23 3.54 -2.26 -6.56
CA VAL A 23 2.99 -3.00 -7.71
C VAL A 23 3.99 -3.04 -8.86
N PHE A 24 4.68 -1.93 -9.12
CA PHE A 24 5.71 -1.88 -10.16
C PHE A 24 6.86 -2.85 -9.85
N ALA A 25 7.33 -2.88 -8.60
CA ALA A 25 8.38 -3.80 -8.15
C ALA A 25 7.92 -5.26 -8.22
N ILE A 26 6.69 -5.59 -7.82
CA ILE A 26 6.14 -6.94 -7.94
C ILE A 26 6.10 -7.39 -9.40
N LYS A 27 5.69 -6.54 -10.32
CA LYS A 27 5.69 -6.84 -11.75
C LYS A 27 7.11 -7.10 -12.27
N GLY A 28 8.08 -6.27 -11.85
CA GLY A 28 9.48 -6.46 -12.19
C GLY A 28 10.07 -7.75 -11.63
N ILE A 29 9.83 -8.06 -10.37
CA ILE A 29 10.26 -9.31 -9.72
C ILE A 29 9.71 -10.53 -10.48
N GLY A 30 8.45 -10.46 -10.93
CA GLY A 30 7.81 -11.52 -11.70
C GLY A 30 8.44 -11.79 -13.07
N GLN A 31 9.29 -10.89 -13.59
CA GLN A 31 10.04 -11.09 -14.85
C GLN A 31 11.37 -11.80 -14.65
N VAL A 32 11.86 -11.89 -13.42
CA VAL A 32 13.15 -12.52 -13.15
C VAL A 32 13.02 -14.04 -13.27
N SER A 33 13.78 -14.64 -14.19
CA SER A 33 13.86 -16.08 -14.38
C SER A 33 14.97 -16.70 -13.52
N GLY A 34 14.82 -17.98 -13.19
CA GLY A 34 15.88 -18.76 -12.53
C GLY A 34 16.06 -18.50 -11.03
N ILE A 35 15.17 -17.74 -10.38
CA ILE A 35 15.18 -17.62 -8.92
C ILE A 35 14.54 -18.86 -8.25
N ALA A 36 15.09 -19.26 -7.12
CA ALA A 36 14.57 -20.39 -6.36
C ALA A 36 13.14 -20.12 -5.86
N PRO A 37 12.30 -21.17 -5.74
CA PRO A 37 10.94 -21.01 -5.19
C PRO A 37 10.93 -20.28 -3.84
N GLY A 38 10.08 -19.27 -3.72
CA GLY A 38 9.93 -18.47 -2.50
C GLY A 38 10.83 -17.25 -2.41
N VAL A 39 11.90 -17.13 -3.19
CA VAL A 39 12.76 -15.95 -3.19
C VAL A 39 11.99 -14.70 -3.67
N ASP A 40 11.08 -14.85 -4.61
CA ASP A 40 10.18 -13.78 -5.05
C ASP A 40 9.39 -13.19 -3.87
N LYS A 41 8.93 -14.02 -2.95
CA LYS A 41 8.20 -13.57 -1.74
C LYS A 41 9.12 -12.81 -0.78
N LEU A 42 10.36 -13.25 -0.63
CA LEU A 42 11.36 -12.54 0.18
C LEU A 42 11.68 -11.17 -0.41
N LEU A 43 11.78 -11.06 -1.74
CA LEU A 43 11.98 -9.79 -2.42
C LEU A 43 10.80 -8.84 -2.22
N VAL A 44 9.56 -9.33 -2.34
CA VAL A 44 8.35 -8.55 -2.05
C VAL A 44 8.32 -8.08 -0.59
N PHE A 45 8.67 -8.95 0.36
CA PHE A 45 8.83 -8.57 1.76
C PHE A 45 9.82 -7.39 1.91
N GLY A 46 10.98 -7.47 1.26
CA GLY A 46 11.98 -6.40 1.29
C GLY A 46 11.45 -5.07 0.73
N ILE A 47 10.67 -5.11 -0.36
CA ILE A 47 10.03 -3.92 -0.93
C ILE A 47 9.02 -3.31 0.07
N ILE A 48 8.20 -4.11 0.70
CA ILE A 48 7.22 -3.61 1.70
C ILE A 48 7.93 -2.96 2.88
N VAL A 49 9.00 -3.59 3.40
CA VAL A 49 9.82 -3.01 4.47
C VAL A 49 10.42 -1.67 4.04
N SER A 50 10.97 -1.60 2.82
CA SER A 50 11.55 -0.38 2.27
C SER A 50 10.53 0.75 2.15
N ILE A 51 9.31 0.46 1.68
CA ILE A 51 8.21 1.43 1.61
C ILE A 51 7.84 1.91 3.02
N GLY A 52 7.71 1.00 3.98
CA GLY A 52 7.39 1.34 5.37
C GLY A 52 8.41 2.27 5.99
N MET A 53 9.69 2.02 5.76
CA MET A 53 10.79 2.83 6.30
C MET A 53 10.95 4.18 5.60
N SER A 54 10.62 4.30 4.32
CA SER A 54 10.85 5.51 3.52
C SER A 54 9.60 6.36 3.31
N LEU A 55 8.45 5.75 3.07
CA LEU A 55 7.20 6.41 2.71
C LEU A 55 6.11 6.30 3.80
N GLY A 56 6.38 5.56 4.88
CA GLY A 56 5.38 5.25 5.90
C GLY A 56 5.01 6.41 6.82
N GLY A 57 5.84 7.44 6.92
CA GLY A 57 5.68 8.51 7.91
C GLY A 57 4.41 9.36 7.74
N LEU A 58 3.87 9.46 6.53
CA LEU A 58 2.71 10.32 6.25
C LEU A 58 1.36 9.64 6.53
N THR A 59 1.24 8.35 6.22
CA THR A 59 -0.05 7.65 6.19
C THR A 59 -0.04 6.30 6.91
N GLY A 60 1.12 5.84 7.36
CA GLY A 60 1.29 4.49 7.88
C GLY A 60 1.31 3.41 6.77
N TYR A 61 1.58 3.81 5.53
CA TYR A 61 1.74 2.94 4.36
C TYR A 61 0.73 1.78 4.30
N ALA A 62 -0.55 2.10 4.22
CA ALA A 62 -1.58 1.07 4.02
C ALA A 62 -1.31 0.29 2.73
N ILE A 63 -1.05 0.99 1.63
CA ILE A 63 -0.68 0.48 0.30
C ILE A 63 -1.52 -0.72 -0.19
N ASN A 64 -2.57 -1.03 0.53
CA ASN A 64 -3.48 -2.13 0.29
C ASN A 64 -4.78 -1.86 1.05
N PRO A 65 -5.92 -1.70 0.35
CA PRO A 65 -7.19 -1.44 1.01
C PRO A 65 -7.58 -2.49 2.07
N ALA A 66 -7.35 -3.77 1.78
CA ALA A 66 -7.71 -4.85 2.70
C ALA A 66 -6.87 -4.80 3.99
N ARG A 67 -5.59 -4.43 3.88
CA ARG A 67 -4.67 -4.30 5.02
C ARG A 67 -5.11 -3.20 6.00
N ASP A 68 -5.83 -2.18 5.52
CA ASP A 68 -6.40 -1.15 6.39
C ASP A 68 -7.84 -1.48 6.80
N LEU A 69 -8.70 -1.80 5.83
CA LEU A 69 -10.13 -2.00 6.09
C LEU A 69 -10.42 -3.18 7.01
N GLY A 70 -9.66 -4.27 6.92
CA GLY A 70 -9.80 -5.43 7.81
C GLY A 70 -9.60 -5.05 9.28
N PRO A 71 -8.44 -4.53 9.66
CA PRO A 71 -8.21 -4.06 11.03
C PRO A 71 -9.14 -2.91 11.46
N ARG A 72 -9.51 -2.01 10.56
CA ARG A 72 -10.47 -0.92 10.85
C ARG A 72 -11.85 -1.46 11.21
N LEU A 73 -12.32 -2.44 10.46
CA LEU A 73 -13.58 -3.12 10.75
C LEU A 73 -13.50 -3.87 12.08
N ALA A 74 -12.43 -4.63 12.32
CA ALA A 74 -12.20 -5.31 13.58
C ALA A 74 -12.19 -4.33 14.76
N HIS A 75 -11.50 -3.19 14.62
CA HIS A 75 -11.50 -2.13 15.62
C HIS A 75 -12.91 -1.57 15.87
N ALA A 76 -13.72 -1.44 14.82
CA ALA A 76 -15.08 -0.92 14.97
C ALA A 76 -16.01 -1.88 15.74
N VAL A 77 -15.91 -3.19 15.47
CA VAL A 77 -16.88 -4.18 16.00
C VAL A 77 -16.43 -4.83 17.30
N LEU A 78 -15.13 -4.91 17.58
CA LEU A 78 -14.64 -5.55 18.80
C LEU A 78 -14.86 -4.67 20.04
N PRO A 79 -15.26 -5.26 21.19
CA PRO A 79 -15.51 -4.53 22.42
C PRO A 79 -14.22 -4.19 23.18
N ILE A 80 -13.35 -3.42 22.56
CA ILE A 80 -12.06 -3.01 23.15
C ILE A 80 -12.26 -1.76 23.99
N LYS A 81 -11.95 -1.84 25.28
CA LYS A 81 -12.05 -0.69 26.19
C LYS A 81 -11.09 0.42 25.77
N GLY A 82 -11.59 1.66 25.71
CA GLY A 82 -10.79 2.84 25.40
C GLY A 82 -10.29 2.94 23.94
N LYS A 83 -10.87 2.18 23.04
CA LYS A 83 -10.40 2.10 21.65
C LYS A 83 -10.53 3.40 20.83
N GLY A 84 -11.42 4.32 21.21
CA GLY A 84 -11.67 5.54 20.47
C GLY A 84 -12.42 5.32 19.15
N ASP A 85 -12.28 6.27 18.22
CA ASP A 85 -12.95 6.26 16.91
C ASP A 85 -12.16 5.40 15.91
N SER A 86 -12.89 4.72 15.03
CA SER A 86 -12.31 3.91 13.93
C SER A 86 -11.92 4.75 12.69
N ASN A 87 -12.17 6.05 12.71
CA ASN A 87 -11.80 7.01 11.68
C ASN A 87 -12.22 6.58 10.25
N TRP A 88 -13.50 6.24 10.08
CA TRP A 88 -14.03 5.84 8.76
C TRP A 88 -13.93 6.94 7.70
N GLY A 89 -13.85 8.22 8.11
CA GLY A 89 -13.58 9.33 7.19
C GLY A 89 -12.25 9.23 6.46
N TYR A 90 -11.31 8.45 6.97
CA TYR A 90 -10.01 8.19 6.33
C TYR A 90 -10.05 7.00 5.35
N ALA A 91 -11.06 6.14 5.42
CA ALA A 91 -11.18 4.95 4.57
C ALA A 91 -11.07 5.25 3.05
N PRO A 92 -11.64 6.35 2.51
CA PRO A 92 -11.46 6.69 1.09
C PRO A 92 -9.99 6.82 0.67
N VAL A 93 -9.12 7.32 1.55
CA VAL A 93 -7.69 7.49 1.25
C VAL A 93 -7.03 6.15 0.95
N VAL A 94 -7.28 5.16 1.80
CA VAL A 94 -6.66 3.82 1.70
C VAL A 94 -7.33 2.92 0.64
N ILE A 95 -8.41 3.38 0.04
CA ILE A 95 -9.04 2.74 -1.12
C ILE A 95 -8.57 3.41 -2.41
N ILE A 96 -8.79 4.71 -2.53
CA ILE A 96 -8.52 5.48 -3.77
C ILE A 96 -7.02 5.53 -4.05
N GLY A 97 -6.20 5.87 -3.06
CA GLY A 97 -4.75 5.98 -3.22
C GLY A 97 -4.13 4.70 -3.78
N PRO A 98 -4.29 3.55 -3.11
CA PRO A 98 -3.76 2.28 -3.60
C PRO A 98 -4.29 1.86 -4.97
N VAL A 99 -5.58 2.05 -5.25
CA VAL A 99 -6.15 1.70 -6.57
C VAL A 99 -5.53 2.55 -7.67
N VAL A 100 -5.44 3.87 -7.47
CA VAL A 100 -4.82 4.78 -8.45
C VAL A 100 -3.34 4.44 -8.65
N GLY A 101 -2.60 4.21 -7.56
CA GLY A 101 -1.19 3.83 -7.62
C GLY A 101 -0.95 2.51 -8.36
N ALA A 102 -1.76 1.50 -8.08
CA ALA A 102 -1.67 0.19 -8.73
C ALA A 102 -1.96 0.27 -10.22
N VAL A 103 -3.03 0.98 -10.62
CA VAL A 103 -3.38 1.17 -12.04
C VAL A 103 -2.26 1.91 -12.77
N ALA A 104 -1.75 3.01 -12.20
CA ALA A 104 -0.65 3.76 -12.79
C ALA A 104 0.61 2.89 -12.97
N ALA A 105 0.95 2.06 -11.98
CA ALA A 105 2.08 1.15 -12.05
C ALA A 105 1.94 0.13 -13.18
N VAL A 106 0.77 -0.48 -13.32
CA VAL A 106 0.49 -1.45 -14.39
C VAL A 106 0.55 -0.80 -15.76
N LEU A 107 -0.05 0.38 -15.92
CA LEU A 107 -0.01 1.10 -17.20
C LEU A 107 1.41 1.48 -17.60
N LEU A 108 2.21 2.02 -16.67
CA LEU A 108 3.62 2.32 -16.96
C LEU A 108 4.40 1.05 -17.30
N TYR A 109 4.21 -0.02 -16.53
CA TYR A 109 4.88 -1.30 -16.77
C TYR A 109 4.58 -1.84 -18.17
N GLN A 110 3.34 -1.77 -18.62
CA GLN A 110 2.93 -2.19 -19.96
C GLN A 110 3.46 -1.29 -21.08
N ALA A 111 3.69 -0.01 -20.80
CA ALA A 111 4.22 0.95 -21.76
C ALA A 111 5.73 0.80 -21.99
N ILE A 112 6.46 0.14 -21.09
CA ILE A 112 7.91 -0.07 -21.24
C ILE A 112 8.16 -1.30 -22.13
N PRO A 113 8.96 -1.16 -23.21
CA PRO A 113 9.32 -2.30 -24.05
C PRO A 113 10.40 -3.14 -23.35
N TRP A 114 9.99 -4.07 -22.52
CA TRP A 114 10.90 -5.02 -21.88
C TRP A 114 11.52 -5.95 -22.92
N MET A 115 12.85 -6.00 -22.93
CA MET A 115 13.60 -6.92 -23.80
C MET A 115 13.82 -8.27 -23.12
#